data_87dd1bbece059a3cec1d34f9880b3371
#
_entry.id   87dd1bbece059a3cec1d34f9880b3371
#
_cell.length_a   1.000
_cell.length_b   1.000
_cell.length_c   1.000
_cell.angle_alpha   90.00
_cell.angle_beta   90.00
_cell.angle_gamma   90.00
#
_symmetry.space_group_name_H-M   'P 1'
#
loop_
_entity.id
_entity.type
_entity.pdbx_description
1 polymer ?
#
loop_
_entity_poly.entity_id
_entity_poly.type
_entity_poly.pdbx_seq_one_letter_code
_entity_poly.pdbx_strand_id
1 'polypeptide(L)'
;MTTYVVLHPLGQPVHHHPHALVNVHLKGVFFLIQRLLPQMNDGGRILNLSSGLARFALPGYAAYAAMKGAVEVLSRYLAQELGPRGIAVNVVASGAIETDFGGGPLVAALLQPATRWLNAQRIEASGGMFL
;
A
#
# COMPACT_ATOMS: atom_id res chain seq x y z
N MET A 1 19.01 8.62 9.38
CA MET A 1 17.67 8.21 9.86
C MET A 1 16.84 7.75 8.69
N THR A 2 16.42 6.51 8.67
CA THR A 2 15.63 5.97 7.55
C THR A 2 14.18 6.37 7.74
N THR A 3 13.59 7.06 6.76
CA THR A 3 12.19 7.49 6.84
C THR A 3 11.27 6.37 6.30
N TYR A 4 10.29 6.00 7.07
CA TYR A 4 9.26 5.03 6.71
C TYR A 4 7.91 5.73 6.58
N VAL A 5 7.19 5.41 5.53
CA VAL A 5 5.80 5.88 5.33
C VAL A 5 4.91 4.67 5.15
N VAL A 6 4.01 4.47 6.09
CA VAL A 6 2.97 3.44 6.03
C VAL A 6 1.64 4.15 5.87
N LEU A 7 0.99 3.92 4.75
CA LEU A 7 -0.26 4.58 4.42
C LEU A 7 -1.43 3.61 4.65
N HIS A 8 -2.11 3.82 5.76
CA HIS A 8 -3.34 3.10 6.09
C HIS A 8 -4.52 4.09 6.08
N PRO A 9 -5.44 3.99 5.14
CA PRO A 9 -6.69 4.73 5.25
C PRO A 9 -7.51 4.13 6.38
N LEU A 10 -7.73 4.91 7.42
CA LEU A 10 -8.63 4.56 8.52
C LEU A 10 -10.07 4.61 7.99
N GLY A 11 -10.77 3.50 8.00
CA GLY A 11 -12.20 3.50 7.74
C GLY A 11 -12.75 2.27 7.02
N GLN A 12 -13.96 1.96 7.34
CA GLN A 12 -14.79 0.96 6.69
C GLN A 12 -14.94 1.29 5.19
N PRO A 13 -15.07 0.30 4.30
CA PRO A 13 -15.36 0.56 2.90
C PRO A 13 -16.67 1.35 2.80
N VAL A 14 -16.56 2.59 2.35
CA VAL A 14 -17.72 3.47 2.15
C VAL A 14 -18.37 3.07 0.84
N HIS A 15 -19.32 2.14 0.90
CA HIS A 15 -19.97 1.56 -0.27
C HIS A 15 -20.79 2.54 -1.11
N HIS A 16 -21.06 3.75 -0.60
CA HIS A 16 -22.08 4.64 -1.17
C HIS A 16 -21.56 5.98 -1.70
N HIS A 17 -20.25 6.27 -1.58
CA HIS A 17 -19.72 7.56 -2.05
C HIS A 17 -18.42 7.37 -2.86
N PRO A 18 -18.51 7.17 -4.18
CA PRO A 18 -17.33 6.97 -5.04
C PRO A 18 -16.27 8.06 -4.90
N HIS A 19 -16.70 9.34 -4.75
CA HIS A 19 -15.77 10.45 -4.55
C HIS A 19 -14.96 10.34 -3.25
N ALA A 20 -15.58 9.89 -2.16
CA ALA A 20 -14.88 9.66 -0.89
C ALA A 20 -13.84 8.54 -1.03
N LEU A 21 -14.18 7.45 -1.73
CA LEU A 21 -13.25 6.36 -2.00
C LEU A 21 -12.04 6.84 -2.81
N VAL A 22 -12.26 7.60 -3.86
CA VAL A 22 -11.17 8.18 -4.68
C VAL A 22 -10.30 9.10 -3.82
N ASN A 23 -10.90 9.97 -3.03
CA ASN A 23 -10.17 10.94 -2.22
C ASN A 23 -9.32 10.25 -1.15
N VAL A 24 -9.85 9.26 -0.44
CA VAL A 24 -9.15 8.58 0.65
C VAL A 24 -8.14 7.56 0.11
N HIS A 25 -8.59 6.67 -0.78
CA HIS A 25 -7.80 5.50 -1.15
C HIS A 25 -6.83 5.72 -2.31
N LEU A 26 -6.97 6.77 -3.09
CA LEU A 26 -6.07 7.08 -4.19
C LEU A 26 -5.43 8.45 -4.06
N LYS A 27 -6.22 9.53 -4.07
CA LYS A 27 -5.68 10.89 -4.01
C LYS A 27 -4.92 11.14 -2.71
N GLY A 28 -5.45 10.68 -1.57
CA GLY A 28 -4.78 10.81 -0.28
C GLY A 28 -3.41 10.14 -0.28
N VAL A 29 -3.31 8.92 -0.79
CA VAL A 29 -2.05 8.20 -0.92
C VAL A 29 -1.07 8.95 -1.82
N PHE A 30 -1.52 9.35 -3.01
CA PHE A 30 -0.69 10.04 -4.00
C PHE A 30 -0.13 11.36 -3.45
N PHE A 31 -1.00 12.24 -2.98
CA PHE A 31 -0.58 13.56 -2.52
C PHE A 31 0.22 13.52 -1.21
N LEU A 32 -0.06 12.56 -0.33
CA LEU A 32 0.74 12.39 0.87
C LEU A 32 2.16 11.96 0.54
N ILE A 33 2.34 11.00 -0.36
CA ILE A 33 3.67 10.60 -0.84
C ILE A 33 4.37 11.80 -1.47
N GLN A 34 3.69 12.52 -2.38
CA GLN A 34 4.25 13.68 -3.05
C GLN A 34 4.75 14.75 -2.05
N ARG A 35 3.99 15.00 -0.98
CA ARG A 35 4.38 16.00 0.05
C ARG A 35 5.52 15.53 0.94
N LEU A 36 5.59 14.24 1.24
CA LEU A 36 6.61 13.69 2.13
C LEU A 36 7.93 13.39 1.38
N LEU A 37 7.86 13.15 0.09
CA LEU A 37 9.00 12.73 -0.72
C LEU A 37 10.23 13.67 -0.63
N PRO A 38 10.10 15.01 -0.60
CA PRO A 38 11.22 15.91 -0.41
C PRO A 38 11.89 15.80 0.96
N GLN A 39 11.17 15.27 1.96
CA GLN A 39 11.65 15.10 3.33
C GLN A 39 12.22 13.70 3.59
N MET A 40 12.03 12.78 2.66
CA MET A 40 12.55 11.42 2.78
C MET A 40 14.04 11.38 2.48
N ASN A 41 14.77 10.64 3.31
CA ASN A 41 16.17 10.32 3.04
C ASN A 41 16.30 9.30 1.90
N ASP A 42 17.41 9.34 1.19
CA ASP A 42 17.78 8.29 0.25
C ASP A 42 17.91 6.95 0.99
N GLY A 43 17.56 5.86 0.32
CA GLY A 43 17.45 4.54 0.96
C GLY A 43 16.19 4.35 1.82
N GLY A 44 15.26 5.30 1.79
CA GLY A 44 13.97 5.21 2.48
C GLY A 44 13.07 4.11 1.94
N ARG A 45 11.92 3.93 2.58
CA ARG A 45 10.93 2.92 2.17
C ARG A 45 9.54 3.48 2.22
N ILE A 46 8.74 3.12 1.22
CA ILE A 46 7.31 3.40 1.15
C ILE A 46 6.59 2.05 1.13
N LEU A 47 5.63 1.89 2.02
CA LEU A 47 4.77 0.71 2.04
C LEU A 47 3.32 1.15 1.94
N ASN A 48 2.70 0.84 0.81
CA ASN A 48 1.29 1.12 0.56
C ASN A 48 0.43 -0.09 0.92
N LEU A 49 -0.79 0.17 1.35
CA LEU A 49 -1.75 -0.89 1.67
C LEU A 49 -2.78 -1.03 0.57
N SER A 50 -2.86 -2.21 -0.02
CA SER A 50 -3.88 -2.65 -0.95
C SER A 50 -4.84 -3.63 -0.28
N SER A 51 -5.53 -4.42 -1.07
CA SER A 51 -6.48 -5.42 -0.64
C SER A 51 -6.42 -6.64 -1.57
N GLY A 52 -6.74 -7.80 -1.06
CA GLY A 52 -6.98 -8.99 -1.88
C GLY A 52 -8.05 -8.76 -2.95
N LEU A 53 -9.00 -7.84 -2.69
CA LEU A 53 -10.04 -7.45 -3.66
C LEU A 53 -9.51 -6.81 -4.95
N ALA A 54 -8.26 -6.38 -4.99
CA ALA A 54 -7.63 -5.97 -6.26
C ALA A 54 -7.29 -7.18 -7.16
N ARG A 55 -7.32 -8.41 -6.64
CA ARG A 55 -7.00 -9.66 -7.34
C ARG A 55 -8.20 -10.55 -7.57
N PHE A 56 -9.08 -10.66 -6.59
CA PHE A 56 -10.33 -11.43 -6.70
C PHE A 56 -11.54 -10.50 -6.55
N ALA A 57 -12.72 -10.94 -7.00
CA ALA A 57 -13.90 -10.10 -7.04
C ALA A 57 -14.94 -10.53 -6.01
N LEU A 58 -15.51 -9.54 -5.31
CA LEU A 58 -16.72 -9.67 -4.54
C LEU A 58 -17.76 -8.66 -5.03
N PRO A 59 -19.03 -9.05 -5.19
CA PRO A 59 -20.08 -8.12 -5.58
C PRO A 59 -20.18 -6.91 -4.63
N GLY A 60 -20.38 -5.73 -5.18
CA GLY A 60 -20.52 -4.49 -4.41
C GLY A 60 -19.23 -3.76 -4.07
N TYR A 61 -18.05 -4.33 -4.36
CA TYR A 61 -16.76 -3.74 -3.99
C TYR A 61 -15.97 -3.15 -5.18
N ALA A 62 -16.56 -3.04 -6.35
CA ALA A 62 -15.86 -2.68 -7.57
C ALA A 62 -15.09 -1.35 -7.47
N ALA A 63 -15.71 -0.31 -6.94
CA ALA A 63 -15.07 1.00 -6.80
C ALA A 63 -13.87 0.95 -5.82
N TYR A 64 -14.03 0.30 -4.68
CA TYR A 64 -12.96 0.10 -3.71
C TYR A 64 -11.80 -0.71 -4.30
N ALA A 65 -12.11 -1.84 -4.93
CA ALA A 65 -11.12 -2.69 -5.58
C ALA A 65 -10.34 -1.96 -6.68
N ALA A 66 -11.03 -1.14 -7.48
CA ALA A 66 -10.40 -0.31 -8.51
C ALA A 66 -9.39 0.67 -7.89
N MET A 67 -9.73 1.33 -6.78
CA MET A 67 -8.80 2.24 -6.10
C MET A 67 -7.59 1.50 -5.51
N LYS A 68 -7.80 0.31 -4.95
CA LYS A 68 -6.71 -0.52 -4.43
C LYS A 68 -5.80 -1.03 -5.56
N GLY A 69 -6.36 -1.43 -6.68
CA GLY A 69 -5.60 -1.75 -7.89
C GLY A 69 -4.80 -0.57 -8.42
N ALA A 70 -5.39 0.63 -8.40
CA ALA A 70 -4.69 1.86 -8.79
C ALA A 70 -3.47 2.15 -7.88
N VAL A 71 -3.59 1.92 -6.57
CA VAL A 71 -2.46 2.05 -5.62
C VAL A 71 -1.35 1.05 -5.93
N GLU A 72 -1.68 -0.17 -6.35
CA GLU A 72 -0.68 -1.17 -6.75
C GLU A 72 0.09 -0.72 -8.01
N VAL A 73 -0.63 -0.18 -8.99
CA VAL A 73 0.01 0.38 -10.19
C VAL A 73 0.89 1.57 -9.83
N LEU A 74 0.35 2.53 -9.06
CA LEU A 74 1.10 3.69 -8.57
C LEU A 74 2.40 3.27 -7.88
N SER A 75 2.34 2.28 -7.01
CA SER A 75 3.50 1.79 -6.27
C SER A 75 4.61 1.25 -7.17
N ARG A 76 4.26 0.54 -8.25
CA ARG A 76 5.25 0.07 -9.23
C ARG A 76 5.93 1.22 -9.96
N TYR A 77 5.17 2.24 -10.36
CA TYR A 77 5.75 3.42 -11.01
C TYR A 77 6.67 4.20 -10.06
N LEU A 78 6.23 4.42 -8.83
CA LEU A 78 7.06 5.07 -7.81
C LEU A 78 8.34 4.28 -7.51
N ALA A 79 8.28 2.95 -7.49
CA ALA A 79 9.46 2.12 -7.30
C ALA A 79 10.51 2.34 -8.42
N GLN A 80 10.04 2.50 -9.66
CA GLN A 80 10.90 2.80 -10.79
C GLN A 80 11.48 4.22 -10.71
N GLU A 81 10.63 5.20 -10.45
CA GLU A 81 11.02 6.62 -10.44
C GLU A 81 11.94 6.97 -9.25
N LEU A 82 11.76 6.31 -8.11
CA LEU A 82 12.52 6.55 -6.89
C LEU A 82 13.74 5.64 -6.73
N GLY A 83 13.92 4.70 -7.66
CA GLY A 83 15.08 3.80 -7.69
C GLY A 83 16.44 4.52 -7.61
N PRO A 84 16.68 5.63 -8.36
CA PRO A 84 17.92 6.39 -8.27
C PRO A 84 18.25 6.95 -6.89
N ARG A 85 17.23 7.16 -6.04
CA ARG A 85 17.39 7.54 -4.63
C ARG A 85 17.49 6.33 -3.68
N GLY A 86 17.49 5.12 -4.21
CA GLY A 86 17.46 3.91 -3.40
C GLY A 86 16.19 3.73 -2.55
N ILE A 87 15.12 4.48 -2.86
CA ILE A 87 13.85 4.38 -2.13
C ILE A 87 13.06 3.19 -2.69
N ALA A 88 12.81 2.21 -1.84
CA ALA A 88 12.00 1.04 -2.19
C ALA A 88 10.52 1.30 -1.93
N VAL A 89 9.66 0.90 -2.88
CA VAL A 89 8.21 1.05 -2.77
C VAL A 89 7.55 -0.31 -2.96
N ASN A 90 6.83 -0.78 -1.95
CA ASN A 90 6.14 -2.05 -1.96
C ASN A 90 4.67 -1.89 -1.54
N VAL A 91 3.90 -2.93 -1.77
CA VAL A 91 2.49 -3.01 -1.41
C VAL A 91 2.23 -4.24 -0.57
N VAL A 92 1.48 -4.09 0.51
CA VAL A 92 0.86 -5.20 1.22
C VAL A 92 -0.62 -5.24 0.87
N ALA A 93 -1.06 -6.35 0.32
CA ALA A 93 -2.45 -6.63 0.07
C ALA A 93 -3.00 -7.53 1.17
N SER A 94 -3.84 -6.97 2.03
CA SER A 94 -4.48 -7.71 3.11
C SER A 94 -5.72 -8.43 2.63
N GLY A 95 -5.94 -9.65 3.14
CA GLY A 95 -7.23 -10.31 3.14
C GLY A 95 -8.13 -9.81 4.27
N ALA A 96 -9.32 -10.39 4.40
CA ALA A 96 -10.18 -10.20 5.54
C ALA A 96 -9.59 -11.00 6.72
N ILE A 97 -8.60 -10.43 7.39
CA ILE A 97 -8.00 -11.03 8.56
C ILE A 97 -8.65 -10.39 9.77
N GLU A 98 -9.10 -11.22 10.72
CA GLU A 98 -9.56 -10.77 12.02
C GLU A 98 -8.38 -10.09 12.73
N THR A 99 -8.58 -8.92 13.18
CA THR A 99 -7.59 -7.91 13.26
C THR A 99 -6.99 -7.72 14.64
N ASP A 100 -5.98 -8.37 15.01
CA ASP A 100 -4.79 -7.56 15.24
C ASP A 100 -4.04 -7.53 13.92
N PHE A 101 -4.57 -6.76 12.99
CA PHE A 101 -4.02 -6.73 11.67
C PHE A 101 -2.53 -6.69 11.86
N GLY A 102 -1.97 -7.88 11.73
CA GLY A 102 -0.56 -8.10 11.87
C GLY A 102 0.24 -7.27 10.91
N GLY A 103 -0.37 -6.21 10.46
CA GLY A 103 0.27 -5.08 9.90
C GLY A 103 1.48 -4.71 10.72
N GLY A 104 1.37 -4.74 12.04
CA GLY A 104 2.48 -4.40 12.91
C GLY A 104 3.72 -5.25 12.66
N PRO A 105 3.73 -6.55 12.91
CA PRO A 105 4.90 -7.40 12.70
C PRO A 105 5.31 -7.50 11.22
N LEU A 106 4.37 -7.67 10.30
CA LEU A 106 4.68 -7.77 8.88
C LEU A 106 5.22 -6.46 8.32
N VAL A 107 4.56 -5.34 8.62
CA VAL A 107 5.02 -4.01 8.21
C VAL A 107 6.39 -3.72 8.82
N ALA A 108 6.58 -4.00 10.10
CA ALA A 108 7.87 -3.85 10.76
C ALA A 108 8.96 -4.70 10.08
N ALA A 109 8.67 -5.95 9.74
CA ALA A 109 9.59 -6.82 9.03
C ALA A 109 9.95 -6.28 7.64
N LEU A 110 8.97 -5.80 6.87
CA LEU A 110 9.18 -5.24 5.53
C LEU A 110 9.92 -3.90 5.52
N LEU A 111 9.98 -3.24 6.66
CA LEU A 111 10.71 -1.98 6.82
C LEU A 111 12.14 -2.18 7.34
N GLN A 112 12.57 -3.41 7.64
CA GLN A 112 13.92 -3.69 8.11
C GLN A 112 14.97 -3.56 7.00
N PRO A 113 16.23 -3.23 7.34
CA PRO A 113 17.33 -3.20 6.36
C PRO A 113 17.55 -4.55 5.66
N ALA A 114 17.23 -5.67 6.31
CA ALA A 114 17.35 -7.01 5.74
C ALA A 114 16.49 -7.22 4.48
N THR A 115 15.41 -6.46 4.34
CA THR A 115 14.49 -6.52 3.20
C THR A 115 14.77 -5.45 2.12
N ARG A 116 15.95 -4.85 2.13
CA ARG A 116 16.32 -3.78 1.19
C ARG A 116 16.23 -4.17 -0.30
N TRP A 117 16.27 -5.46 -0.59
CA TRP A 117 16.14 -5.99 -1.94
C TRP A 117 14.69 -6.10 -2.44
N LEU A 118 13.70 -5.97 -1.54
CA LEU A 118 12.30 -5.96 -1.92
C LEU A 118 11.95 -4.58 -2.47
N ASN A 119 11.63 -4.53 -3.75
CA ASN A 119 11.15 -3.31 -4.42
C ASN A 119 10.13 -3.67 -5.50
N ALA A 120 9.15 -2.83 -5.70
CA ALA A 120 8.05 -2.99 -6.64
C ALA A 120 7.21 -4.28 -6.41
N GLN A 121 7.23 -4.84 -5.21
CA GLN A 121 6.52 -6.08 -4.89
C GLN A 121 5.12 -5.81 -4.32
N ARG A 122 4.20 -6.70 -4.68
CA ARG A 122 2.90 -6.86 -4.04
C ARG A 122 2.95 -8.10 -3.16
N ILE A 123 2.80 -7.91 -1.87
CA ILE A 123 2.91 -8.97 -0.87
C ILE A 123 1.52 -9.28 -0.36
N GLU A 124 1.07 -10.51 -0.58
CA GLU A 124 -0.22 -10.99 -0.09
C GLU A 124 -0.10 -11.34 1.40
N ALA A 125 -1.01 -10.80 2.20
CA ALA A 125 -1.11 -11.06 3.64
C ALA A 125 -2.55 -11.47 3.97
N SER A 126 -2.95 -12.66 3.51
CA SER A 126 -4.34 -13.12 3.57
C SER A 126 -4.54 -14.35 4.46
N GLY A 127 -3.46 -14.90 5.05
CA GLY A 127 -3.53 -16.16 5.78
C GLY A 127 -3.91 -17.36 4.89
N GLY A 128 -3.67 -17.26 3.58
CA GLY A 128 -4.01 -18.31 2.60
C GLY A 128 -5.43 -18.19 2.02
N MET A 129 -6.13 -17.09 2.27
CA MET A 129 -7.46 -16.86 1.73
C MET A 129 -7.39 -16.64 0.20
N PHE A 130 -8.20 -17.38 -0.54
CA PHE A 130 -8.32 -17.27 -2.00
C PHE A 130 -6.97 -17.41 -2.77
N LEU A 131 -6.16 -18.36 -2.35
CA LEU A 131 -4.96 -18.75 -3.09
C LEU A 131 -5.28 -19.49 -4.39
#